data_448b144b3c05f44d080cc498eec5a5df
#
_entry.id   448b144b3c05f44d080cc498eec5a5df
#
_cell.length_a   1.000
_cell.length_b   1.000
_cell.length_c   1.000
_cell.angle_alpha   90.00
_cell.angle_beta   90.00
_cell.angle_gamma   90.00
#
_symmetry.space_group_name_H-M   'P 1'
#
loop_
_entity.id
_entity.type
_entity.pdbx_description
1 polymer ?
#
loop_
_entity_poly.entity_id
_entity_poly.type
_entity_poly.pdbx_seq_one_letter_code
_entity_poly.pdbx_strand_id
1 'polypeptide(L)'
;MNALNTAVKFFQDCGAFLYPSLLMMSVGLAIAIERFFFLARARAANRALWEQVLPLLQSGRFKEVAGMVSSSDSAIGKIVSNGLTRMQSARRREDIDHAMEEGMMEIVPRLEKRTHYIATFANTITLVGLLGTIIGLIKGFTAVAQVNPAEKAELLSASISVAMNNTAFALMVAIPFLLIHAFLQARASEIVDSLEAAKITFLNLVQRLSGDQLAAKEQRVS
;
A
#
# COMPACT_ATOMS: atom_id res chain seq x y z
N MET A 1 20.14 -26.43 24.83
CA MET A 1 19.41 -25.20 25.22
C MET A 1 18.39 -24.93 24.11
N ASN A 2 17.11 -24.95 24.44
CA ASN A 2 16.05 -24.84 23.44
C ASN A 2 16.00 -23.42 22.86
N ALA A 3 15.89 -23.29 21.54
CA ALA A 3 15.78 -22.00 20.83
C ALA A 3 14.74 -21.06 21.45
N LEU A 4 13.67 -21.62 22.02
CA LEU A 4 12.65 -20.93 22.78
C LEU A 4 13.20 -20.18 24.02
N ASN A 5 14.07 -20.81 24.80
CA ASN A 5 14.65 -20.18 25.98
C ASN A 5 15.62 -19.04 25.63
N THR A 6 16.31 -19.17 24.49
CA THR A 6 17.18 -18.11 23.98
C THR A 6 16.36 -16.91 23.50
N ALA A 7 15.23 -17.15 22.79
CA ALA A 7 14.33 -16.09 22.38
C ALA A 7 13.71 -15.38 23.58
N VAL A 8 13.20 -16.12 24.58
CA VAL A 8 12.61 -15.51 25.78
C VAL A 8 13.62 -14.64 26.54
N LYS A 9 14.87 -15.11 26.71
CA LYS A 9 15.94 -14.28 27.30
C LYS A 9 16.21 -13.03 26.48
N PHE A 10 16.32 -13.14 25.16
CA PHE A 10 16.52 -11.99 24.28
C PHE A 10 15.44 -10.91 24.50
N PHE A 11 14.15 -11.31 24.57
CA PHE A 11 13.06 -10.36 24.83
C PHE A 11 13.12 -9.79 26.26
N GLN A 12 13.48 -10.57 27.25
CA GLN A 12 13.66 -10.09 28.62
C GLN A 12 14.81 -9.09 28.74
N ASP A 13 15.85 -9.27 27.97
CA ASP A 13 17.04 -8.43 27.96
C ASP A 13 16.89 -7.13 27.14
N CYS A 14 15.79 -6.93 26.39
CA CYS A 14 15.58 -5.72 25.58
C CYS A 14 15.11 -4.48 26.40
N GLY A 15 14.71 -4.66 27.67
CA GLY A 15 14.31 -3.53 28.54
C GLY A 15 12.98 -2.86 28.17
N ALA A 16 12.72 -1.69 28.76
CA ALA A 16 11.42 -1.00 28.64
C ALA A 16 11.06 -0.52 27.23
N PHE A 17 12.02 -0.28 26.36
CA PHE A 17 11.81 0.18 24.99
C PHE A 17 11.27 -0.91 24.04
N LEU A 18 11.27 -2.16 24.49
CA LEU A 18 10.62 -3.26 23.80
C LEU A 18 9.11 -3.05 23.66
N TYR A 19 8.43 -2.57 24.72
CA TYR A 19 6.96 -2.45 24.73
C TYR A 19 6.41 -1.50 23.65
N PRO A 20 6.88 -0.26 23.51
CA PRO A 20 6.41 0.61 22.43
C PRO A 20 6.74 0.04 21.04
N SER A 21 7.87 -0.63 20.88
CA SER A 21 8.23 -1.28 19.62
C SER A 21 7.31 -2.45 19.27
N LEU A 22 6.91 -3.27 20.26
CA LEU A 22 5.95 -4.36 20.08
C LEU A 22 4.55 -3.84 19.74
N LEU A 23 4.11 -2.74 20.36
CA LEU A 23 2.83 -2.12 20.04
C LEU A 23 2.82 -1.64 18.57
N MET A 24 3.85 -0.91 18.17
CA MET A 24 3.98 -0.43 16.77
C MET A 24 4.10 -1.59 15.79
N MET A 25 4.82 -2.65 16.13
CA MET A 25 4.92 -3.87 15.33
C MET A 25 3.54 -4.50 15.12
N SER A 26 2.76 -4.65 16.20
CA SER A 26 1.42 -5.27 16.14
C SER A 26 0.46 -4.47 15.25
N VAL A 27 0.44 -3.14 15.41
CA VAL A 27 -0.40 -2.25 14.60
C VAL A 27 0.07 -2.25 13.14
N GLY A 28 1.37 -2.14 12.92
CA GLY A 28 1.95 -2.17 11.57
C GLY A 28 1.68 -3.48 10.83
N LEU A 29 1.78 -4.61 11.53
CA LEU A 29 1.47 -5.93 10.96
C LEU A 29 -0.02 -6.07 10.61
N ALA A 30 -0.91 -5.57 11.48
CA ALA A 30 -2.35 -5.56 11.20
C ALA A 30 -2.68 -4.73 9.93
N ILE A 31 -2.05 -3.56 9.77
CA ILE A 31 -2.19 -2.73 8.57
C ILE A 31 -1.62 -3.44 7.34
N ALA A 32 -0.47 -4.09 7.46
CA ALA A 32 0.17 -4.80 6.35
C ALA A 32 -0.74 -5.94 5.83
N ILE A 33 -1.30 -6.73 6.74
CA ILE A 33 -2.23 -7.82 6.42
C ILE A 33 -3.51 -7.26 5.76
N GLU A 34 -4.12 -6.23 6.35
CA GLU A 34 -5.32 -5.58 5.80
C GLU A 34 -5.06 -5.08 4.37
N ARG A 35 -3.94 -4.40 4.14
CA ARG A 35 -3.57 -3.86 2.83
C ARG A 35 -3.29 -4.94 1.81
N PHE A 36 -2.61 -6.00 2.20
CA PHE A 36 -2.34 -7.12 1.31
C PHE A 36 -3.64 -7.73 0.76
N PHE A 37 -4.59 -8.04 1.62
CA PHE A 37 -5.89 -8.60 1.19
C PHE A 37 -6.72 -7.59 0.41
N PHE A 38 -6.72 -6.32 0.80
CA PHE A 38 -7.44 -5.27 0.10
C PHE A 38 -6.95 -5.10 -1.34
N LEU A 39 -5.63 -4.96 -1.55
CA LEU A 39 -5.04 -4.79 -2.88
C LEU A 39 -5.20 -6.03 -3.74
N ALA A 40 -5.04 -7.23 -3.16
CA ALA A 40 -5.26 -8.49 -3.88
C ALA A 40 -6.71 -8.61 -4.39
N ARG A 41 -7.69 -8.27 -3.53
CA ARG A 41 -9.11 -8.28 -3.91
C ARG A 41 -9.44 -7.20 -4.94
N ALA A 42 -8.90 -5.99 -4.78
CA ALA A 42 -9.11 -4.90 -5.73
C ALA A 42 -8.57 -5.25 -7.12
N ARG A 43 -7.35 -5.82 -7.19
CA ARG A 43 -6.75 -6.28 -8.44
C ARG A 43 -7.60 -7.35 -9.13
N ALA A 44 -8.04 -8.37 -8.37
CA ALA A 44 -8.85 -9.46 -8.92
C ALA A 44 -10.20 -8.95 -9.45
N ALA A 45 -10.88 -8.08 -8.69
CA ALA A 45 -12.17 -7.50 -9.09
C ALA A 45 -12.04 -6.61 -10.34
N ASN A 46 -11.02 -5.76 -10.40
CA ASN A 46 -10.77 -4.91 -11.56
C ASN A 46 -10.48 -5.75 -12.81
N ARG A 47 -9.63 -6.76 -12.69
CA ARG A 47 -9.28 -7.63 -13.80
C ARG A 47 -10.48 -8.41 -14.31
N ALA A 48 -11.25 -9.04 -13.42
CA ALA A 48 -12.42 -9.83 -13.78
C ALA A 48 -13.49 -8.99 -14.50
N LEU A 49 -13.74 -7.76 -14.04
CA LEU A 49 -14.67 -6.87 -14.71
C LEU A 49 -14.13 -6.40 -16.07
N TRP A 50 -12.85 -6.06 -16.15
CA TRP A 50 -12.26 -5.57 -17.40
C TRP A 50 -12.27 -6.62 -18.51
N GLU A 51 -11.96 -7.87 -18.18
CA GLU A 51 -12.00 -8.99 -19.14
C GLU A 51 -13.43 -9.21 -19.71
N GLN A 52 -14.48 -8.88 -18.96
CA GLN A 52 -15.87 -8.97 -19.43
C GLN A 52 -16.30 -7.71 -20.21
N VAL A 53 -15.87 -6.55 -19.78
CA VAL A 53 -16.29 -5.25 -20.34
C VAL A 53 -15.59 -4.96 -21.67
N LEU A 54 -14.32 -5.31 -21.80
CA LEU A 54 -13.52 -4.99 -22.99
C LEU A 54 -14.12 -5.51 -24.31
N PRO A 55 -14.55 -6.78 -24.45
CA PRO A 55 -15.15 -7.27 -25.70
C PRO A 55 -16.50 -6.58 -26.01
N LEU A 56 -17.27 -6.21 -24.99
CA LEU A 56 -18.52 -5.48 -25.17
C LEU A 56 -18.28 -4.04 -25.66
N LEU A 57 -17.24 -3.38 -25.13
CA LEU A 57 -16.81 -2.05 -25.60
C LEU A 57 -16.36 -2.13 -27.06
N GLN A 58 -15.57 -3.12 -27.42
CA GLN A 58 -15.09 -3.33 -28.81
C GLN A 58 -16.23 -3.55 -29.81
N SER A 59 -17.33 -4.19 -29.35
CA SER A 59 -18.52 -4.40 -30.18
C SER A 59 -19.54 -3.25 -30.12
N GLY A 60 -19.24 -2.15 -29.43
CA GLY A 60 -20.12 -0.98 -29.33
C GLY A 60 -21.36 -1.18 -28.45
N ARG A 61 -21.41 -2.24 -27.64
CA ARG A 61 -22.55 -2.59 -26.77
C ARG A 61 -22.57 -1.79 -25.47
N PHE A 62 -22.52 -0.46 -25.55
CA PHE A 62 -22.38 0.43 -24.40
C PHE A 62 -23.49 0.31 -23.35
N LYS A 63 -24.71 -0.04 -23.74
CA LYS A 63 -25.83 -0.23 -22.78
C LYS A 63 -25.61 -1.41 -21.85
N GLU A 64 -25.04 -2.49 -22.35
CA GLU A 64 -24.73 -3.67 -21.54
C GLU A 64 -23.55 -3.41 -20.62
N VAL A 65 -22.52 -2.73 -21.14
CA VAL A 65 -21.42 -2.26 -20.30
C VAL A 65 -21.91 -1.38 -19.17
N ALA A 66 -22.80 -0.42 -19.45
CA ALA A 66 -23.38 0.44 -18.42
C ALA A 66 -24.10 -0.35 -17.31
N GLY A 67 -24.86 -1.39 -17.69
CA GLY A 67 -25.52 -2.28 -16.72
C GLY A 67 -24.53 -3.03 -15.84
N MET A 68 -23.43 -3.54 -16.40
CA MET A 68 -22.39 -4.28 -15.66
C MET A 68 -21.59 -3.38 -14.72
N VAL A 69 -21.15 -2.19 -15.19
CA VAL A 69 -20.33 -1.30 -14.38
C VAL A 69 -21.11 -0.62 -13.28
N SER A 70 -22.43 -0.32 -13.50
CA SER A 70 -23.28 0.29 -12.47
C SER A 70 -23.53 -0.63 -11.27
N SER A 71 -23.47 -1.94 -11.46
CA SER A 71 -23.62 -2.93 -10.40
C SER A 71 -22.31 -3.32 -9.71
N SER A 72 -21.17 -2.78 -10.18
CA SER A 72 -19.84 -3.13 -9.68
C SER A 72 -19.25 -2.04 -8.79
N ASP A 73 -18.77 -2.44 -7.60
CA ASP A 73 -18.00 -1.57 -6.70
C ASP A 73 -16.50 -1.51 -7.05
N SER A 74 -16.08 -2.14 -8.15
CA SER A 74 -14.68 -2.13 -8.55
C SER A 74 -14.22 -0.74 -9.01
N ALA A 75 -12.93 -0.46 -8.86
CA ALA A 75 -12.34 0.81 -9.27
C ALA A 75 -12.56 1.08 -10.77
N ILE A 76 -12.30 0.07 -11.60
CA ILE A 76 -12.49 0.19 -13.05
C ILE A 76 -13.95 0.38 -13.44
N GLY A 77 -14.89 -0.23 -12.70
CA GLY A 77 -16.32 -0.06 -12.90
C GLY A 77 -16.75 1.39 -12.71
N LYS A 78 -16.26 2.05 -11.67
CA LYS A 78 -16.55 3.47 -11.39
C LYS A 78 -15.98 4.40 -12.47
N ILE A 79 -14.72 4.19 -12.87
CA ILE A 79 -14.07 5.01 -13.90
C ILE A 79 -14.79 4.87 -15.25
N VAL A 80 -15.11 3.65 -15.67
CA VAL A 80 -15.83 3.40 -16.92
C VAL A 80 -17.27 3.92 -16.85
N SER A 81 -17.94 3.80 -15.70
CA SER A 81 -19.27 4.35 -15.48
C SER A 81 -19.31 5.88 -15.65
N ASN A 82 -18.31 6.58 -15.08
CA ASN A 82 -18.18 8.04 -15.26
C ASN A 82 -17.97 8.40 -16.73
N GLY A 83 -17.10 7.68 -17.43
CA GLY A 83 -16.87 7.85 -18.87
C GLY A 83 -18.13 7.64 -19.71
N LEU A 84 -18.89 6.56 -19.45
CA LEU A 84 -20.14 6.24 -20.16
C LEU A 84 -21.23 7.28 -19.90
N THR A 85 -21.38 7.73 -18.66
CA THR A 85 -22.35 8.75 -18.28
C THR A 85 -22.04 10.06 -18.99
N ARG A 86 -20.79 10.46 -19.01
CA ARG A 86 -20.36 11.68 -19.68
C ARG A 86 -20.48 11.59 -21.19
N MET A 87 -20.23 10.43 -21.79
CA MET A 87 -20.33 10.20 -23.23
C MET A 87 -21.71 10.57 -23.80
N GLN A 88 -22.79 10.49 -23.02
CA GLN A 88 -24.15 10.85 -23.46
C GLN A 88 -24.31 12.35 -23.68
N SER A 89 -23.54 13.21 -22.97
CA SER A 89 -23.62 14.67 -23.02
C SER A 89 -22.36 15.33 -23.58
N ALA A 90 -21.28 14.59 -23.73
CA ALA A 90 -19.99 15.11 -24.18
C ALA A 90 -20.02 15.46 -25.66
N ARG A 91 -19.42 16.61 -25.98
CA ARG A 91 -19.21 17.07 -27.38
C ARG A 91 -17.80 16.76 -27.86
N ARG A 92 -16.85 16.55 -26.94
CA ARG A 92 -15.44 16.32 -27.21
C ARG A 92 -14.92 15.14 -26.39
N ARG A 93 -13.85 14.54 -26.89
CA ARG A 93 -13.12 13.46 -26.19
C ARG A 93 -12.61 13.91 -24.82
N GLU A 94 -12.13 15.15 -24.74
CA GLU A 94 -11.59 15.74 -23.52
C GLU A 94 -12.62 15.78 -22.40
N ASP A 95 -13.90 15.98 -22.70
CA ASP A 95 -14.97 15.96 -21.71
C ASP A 95 -15.11 14.58 -21.04
N ILE A 96 -14.93 13.51 -21.82
CA ILE A 96 -14.98 12.12 -21.33
C ILE A 96 -13.72 11.81 -20.52
N ASP A 97 -12.55 12.21 -21.03
CA ASP A 97 -11.27 12.03 -20.36
C ASP A 97 -11.27 12.67 -18.96
N HIS A 98 -11.72 13.94 -18.88
CA HIS A 98 -11.83 14.63 -17.58
C HIS A 98 -12.78 13.93 -16.60
N ALA A 99 -13.91 13.40 -17.05
CA ALA A 99 -14.83 12.67 -16.18
C ALA A 99 -14.24 11.34 -15.67
N MET A 100 -13.45 10.66 -16.49
CA MET A 100 -12.73 9.45 -16.08
C MET A 100 -11.56 9.78 -15.14
N GLU A 101 -10.85 10.90 -15.39
CA GLU A 101 -9.78 11.39 -14.52
C GLU A 101 -10.31 11.76 -13.13
N GLU A 102 -11.47 12.43 -13.06
CA GLU A 102 -12.15 12.73 -11.80
C GLU A 102 -12.42 11.44 -11.00
N GLY A 103 -12.87 10.37 -11.68
CA GLY A 103 -13.05 9.06 -11.07
C GLY A 103 -11.73 8.44 -10.57
N MET A 104 -10.63 8.63 -11.30
CA MET A 104 -9.30 8.18 -10.87
C MET A 104 -8.82 8.95 -9.63
N MET A 105 -8.98 10.28 -9.61
CA MET A 105 -8.62 11.12 -8.47
C MET A 105 -9.33 10.72 -7.17
N GLU A 106 -10.53 10.17 -7.24
CA GLU A 106 -11.23 9.61 -6.08
C GLU A 106 -10.67 8.26 -5.62
N ILE A 107 -10.25 7.43 -6.58
CA ILE A 107 -9.90 6.02 -6.33
C ILE A 107 -8.44 5.85 -5.92
N VAL A 108 -7.50 6.55 -6.57
CA VAL A 108 -6.05 6.42 -6.32
C VAL A 108 -5.70 6.62 -4.85
N PRO A 109 -6.19 7.66 -4.14
CA PRO A 109 -5.90 7.82 -2.72
C PRO A 109 -6.43 6.67 -1.86
N ARG A 110 -7.49 5.98 -2.27
CA ARG A 110 -8.02 4.82 -1.54
C ARG A 110 -7.13 3.59 -1.68
N LEU A 111 -6.49 3.41 -2.84
CA LEU A 111 -5.53 2.34 -3.08
C LEU A 111 -4.23 2.54 -2.29
N GLU A 112 -3.75 3.76 -2.18
CA GLU A 112 -2.51 4.11 -1.49
C GLU A 112 -2.69 4.33 0.03
N LYS A 113 -3.92 4.58 0.48
CA LYS A 113 -4.24 4.87 1.89
C LYS A 113 -3.64 3.84 2.82
N ARG A 114 -3.04 4.33 3.92
CA ARG A 114 -2.44 3.55 5.01
C ARG A 114 -1.16 2.78 4.69
N THR A 115 -0.82 2.55 3.42
CA THR A 115 0.41 1.81 3.08
C THR A 115 1.66 2.54 3.59
N HIS A 116 1.69 3.87 3.55
CA HIS A 116 2.81 4.66 4.04
C HIS A 116 3.03 4.56 5.57
N TYR A 117 2.00 4.23 6.36
CA TYR A 117 2.17 4.04 7.80
C TYR A 117 3.11 2.87 8.14
N ILE A 118 3.18 1.85 7.29
CA ILE A 118 4.09 0.72 7.50
C ILE A 118 5.55 1.20 7.50
N ALA A 119 5.93 2.06 6.54
CA ALA A 119 7.25 2.67 6.49
C ALA A 119 7.48 3.62 7.68
N THR A 120 6.47 4.39 8.06
CA THR A 120 6.53 5.28 9.24
C THR A 120 6.79 4.47 10.51
N PHE A 121 6.09 3.35 10.71
CA PHE A 121 6.34 2.47 11.86
C PHE A 121 7.73 1.86 11.82
N ALA A 122 8.20 1.38 10.66
CA ALA A 122 9.55 0.85 10.52
C ALA A 122 10.61 1.88 10.96
N ASN A 123 10.52 3.10 10.45
CA ASN A 123 11.43 4.17 10.80
C ASN A 123 11.32 4.56 12.29
N THR A 124 10.11 4.65 12.82
CA THR A 124 9.89 5.01 14.23
C THR A 124 10.42 3.92 15.17
N ILE A 125 10.20 2.63 14.86
CA ILE A 125 10.74 1.51 15.64
C ILE A 125 12.27 1.58 15.66
N THR A 126 12.91 1.87 14.53
CA THR A 126 14.38 2.04 14.45
C THR A 126 14.85 3.16 15.36
N LEU A 127 14.18 4.31 15.35
CA LEU A 127 14.51 5.46 16.21
C LEU A 127 14.29 5.13 17.71
N VAL A 128 13.23 4.41 18.05
CA VAL A 128 12.97 3.95 19.41
C VAL A 128 14.04 2.95 19.86
N GLY A 129 14.49 2.07 18.98
CA GLY A 129 15.61 1.17 19.25
C GLY A 129 16.90 1.91 19.52
N LEU A 130 17.22 2.92 18.71
CA LEU A 130 18.39 3.77 18.92
C LEU A 130 18.30 4.56 20.23
N LEU A 131 17.15 5.14 20.53
CA LEU A 131 16.90 5.84 21.79
C LEU A 131 17.10 4.91 22.99
N GLY A 132 16.63 3.67 22.90
CA GLY A 132 16.83 2.63 23.91
C GLY A 132 18.31 2.34 24.14
N THR A 133 19.13 2.32 23.09
CA THR A 133 20.59 2.16 23.20
C THR A 133 21.21 3.31 23.96
N ILE A 134 20.88 4.53 23.60
CA ILE A 134 21.44 5.75 24.26
C ILE A 134 21.10 5.76 25.75
N ILE A 135 19.82 5.56 26.09
CA ILE A 135 19.36 5.56 27.48
C ILE A 135 19.95 4.37 28.27
N GLY A 136 20.07 3.20 27.62
CA GLY A 136 20.69 2.03 28.23
C GLY A 136 22.16 2.28 28.59
N LEU A 137 22.93 2.88 27.69
CA LEU A 137 24.33 3.25 27.95
C LEU A 137 24.46 4.32 29.04
N ILE A 138 23.63 5.36 29.01
CA ILE A 138 23.62 6.40 30.06
C ILE A 138 23.39 5.76 31.44
N LYS A 139 22.38 4.91 31.57
CA LYS A 139 22.09 4.19 32.82
C LYS A 139 23.26 3.28 33.23
N GLY A 140 23.87 2.56 32.29
CA GLY A 140 25.01 1.71 32.53
C GLY A 140 26.20 2.48 33.09
N PHE A 141 26.60 3.57 32.45
CA PHE A 141 27.69 4.41 32.93
C PHE A 141 27.40 5.08 34.28
N THR A 142 26.17 5.52 34.53
CA THR A 142 25.78 6.08 35.82
C THR A 142 25.87 5.06 36.94
N ALA A 143 25.40 3.80 36.68
CA ALA A 143 25.46 2.71 37.64
C ALA A 143 26.91 2.31 37.96
N VAL A 144 27.77 2.22 36.97
CA VAL A 144 29.21 1.89 37.12
C VAL A 144 29.95 2.90 38.01
N ALA A 145 29.52 4.17 38.03
CA ALA A 145 30.13 5.19 38.88
C ALA A 145 29.90 4.91 40.37
N GLN A 146 28.87 4.13 40.73
CA GLN A 146 28.44 3.95 42.13
C GLN A 146 28.81 2.56 42.72
N VAL A 147 29.45 1.67 41.95
CA VAL A 147 29.79 0.32 42.40
C VAL A 147 31.29 0.12 42.61
N ASN A 148 31.63 -0.97 43.31
CA ASN A 148 33.03 -1.32 43.56
C ASN A 148 33.80 -1.63 42.25
N PRO A 149 35.11 -1.33 42.21
CA PRO A 149 35.93 -1.58 41.01
C PRO A 149 35.83 -3.00 40.43
N ALA A 150 35.65 -3.99 41.28
CA ALA A 150 35.56 -5.39 40.87
C ALA A 150 34.29 -5.71 40.07
N GLU A 151 33.18 -4.99 40.29
CA GLU A 151 31.87 -5.21 39.68
C GLU A 151 31.64 -4.33 38.43
N LYS A 152 32.49 -3.31 38.23
CA LYS A 152 32.30 -2.32 37.14
C LYS A 152 32.26 -2.93 35.76
N ALA A 153 33.15 -3.88 35.48
CA ALA A 153 33.23 -4.50 34.16
C ALA A 153 32.02 -5.35 33.83
N GLU A 154 31.54 -6.12 34.82
CA GLU A 154 30.36 -6.98 34.64
C GLU A 154 29.07 -6.13 34.42
N LEU A 155 28.87 -5.11 35.26
CA LEU A 155 27.72 -4.21 35.17
C LEU A 155 27.69 -3.43 33.86
N LEU A 156 28.86 -2.96 33.39
CA LEU A 156 28.98 -2.26 32.13
C LEU A 156 28.67 -3.19 30.96
N SER A 157 29.23 -4.41 30.96
CA SER A 157 28.97 -5.42 29.91
C SER A 157 27.49 -5.77 29.83
N ALA A 158 26.83 -5.98 30.97
CA ALA A 158 25.38 -6.26 31.02
C ALA A 158 24.55 -5.09 30.44
N SER A 159 24.88 -3.86 30.82
CA SER A 159 24.17 -2.66 30.34
C SER A 159 24.34 -2.46 28.82
N ILE A 160 25.53 -2.69 28.29
CA ILE A 160 25.80 -2.64 26.84
C ILE A 160 25.00 -3.72 26.12
N SER A 161 24.96 -4.95 26.66
CA SER A 161 24.21 -6.05 26.07
C SER A 161 22.71 -5.72 25.95
N VAL A 162 22.10 -5.21 27.01
CA VAL A 162 20.68 -4.77 27.00
C VAL A 162 20.44 -3.67 25.94
N ALA A 163 21.34 -2.70 25.87
CA ALA A 163 21.23 -1.61 24.90
C ALA A 163 21.31 -2.15 23.46
N MET A 164 22.29 -2.99 23.15
CA MET A 164 22.47 -3.58 21.82
C MET A 164 21.30 -4.50 21.42
N ASN A 165 20.78 -5.31 22.33
CA ASN A 165 19.63 -6.19 22.07
C ASN A 165 18.38 -5.40 21.66
N ASN A 166 18.15 -4.24 22.28
CA ASN A 166 17.01 -3.38 21.92
C ASN A 166 17.11 -2.85 20.47
N THR A 167 18.29 -2.39 20.05
CA THR A 167 18.49 -1.94 18.66
C THR A 167 18.44 -3.11 17.67
N ALA A 168 18.99 -4.26 18.02
CA ALA A 168 18.92 -5.47 17.20
C ALA A 168 17.45 -5.88 16.97
N PHE A 169 16.62 -5.85 18.02
CA PHE A 169 15.17 -6.12 17.90
C PHE A 169 14.48 -5.09 16.98
N ALA A 170 14.76 -3.80 17.16
CA ALA A 170 14.18 -2.74 16.34
C ALA A 170 14.50 -2.94 14.84
N LEU A 171 15.73 -3.25 14.50
CA LEU A 171 16.15 -3.53 13.11
C LEU A 171 15.53 -4.83 12.58
N MET A 172 15.42 -5.87 13.40
CA MET A 172 14.80 -7.14 13.02
C MET A 172 13.32 -6.97 12.63
N VAL A 173 12.62 -5.99 13.20
CA VAL A 173 11.24 -5.63 12.84
C VAL A 173 11.19 -4.63 11.68
N ALA A 174 12.04 -3.61 11.70
CA ALA A 174 12.00 -2.52 10.73
C ALA A 174 12.34 -2.98 9.30
N ILE A 175 13.33 -3.87 9.15
CA ILE A 175 13.76 -4.34 7.83
C ILE A 175 12.63 -5.08 7.08
N PRO A 176 11.96 -6.08 7.66
CA PRO A 176 10.81 -6.72 7.02
C PRO A 176 9.67 -5.74 6.71
N PHE A 177 9.41 -4.76 7.60
CA PHE A 177 8.35 -3.76 7.37
C PHE A 177 8.64 -2.89 6.16
N LEU A 178 9.90 -2.46 5.96
CA LEU A 178 10.29 -1.70 4.77
C LEU A 178 10.13 -2.52 3.49
N LEU A 179 10.47 -3.81 3.54
CA LEU A 179 10.27 -4.71 2.39
C LEU A 179 8.78 -4.93 2.09
N ILE A 180 7.94 -5.13 3.12
CA ILE A 180 6.49 -5.25 2.98
C ILE A 180 5.91 -3.95 2.41
N HIS A 181 6.34 -2.80 2.92
CA HIS A 181 5.92 -1.49 2.39
C HIS A 181 6.23 -1.37 0.91
N ALA A 182 7.48 -1.64 0.50
CA ALA A 182 7.90 -1.54 -0.91
C ALA A 182 7.08 -2.48 -1.81
N PHE A 183 6.81 -3.71 -1.35
CA PHE A 183 5.97 -4.66 -2.08
C PHE A 183 4.53 -4.18 -2.24
N LEU A 184 3.90 -3.68 -1.17
CA LEU A 184 2.52 -3.19 -1.21
C LEU A 184 2.40 -1.92 -2.05
N GLN A 185 3.39 -1.04 -2.00
CA GLN A 185 3.44 0.16 -2.82
C GLN A 185 3.53 -0.20 -4.31
N ALA A 186 4.39 -1.12 -4.68
CA ALA A 186 4.49 -1.62 -6.05
C ALA A 186 3.16 -2.23 -6.53
N ARG A 187 2.48 -2.99 -5.67
CA ARG A 187 1.15 -3.55 -5.99
C ARG A 187 0.06 -2.49 -6.17
N ALA A 188 0.09 -1.43 -5.36
CA ALA A 188 -0.84 -0.30 -5.53
C ALA A 188 -0.59 0.42 -6.86
N SER A 189 0.67 0.71 -7.20
CA SER A 189 1.04 1.31 -8.50
C SER A 189 0.62 0.44 -9.68
N GLU A 190 0.84 -0.89 -9.66
CA GLU A 190 0.39 -1.79 -10.73
C GLU A 190 -1.13 -1.70 -10.97
N ILE A 191 -1.94 -1.51 -9.90
CA ILE A 191 -3.38 -1.33 -10.04
C ILE A 191 -3.68 0.00 -10.70
N VAL A 192 -3.05 1.09 -10.27
CA VAL A 192 -3.23 2.43 -10.85
C VAL A 192 -2.87 2.42 -12.34
N ASP A 193 -1.73 1.86 -12.71
CA ASP A 193 -1.28 1.73 -14.09
C ASP A 193 -2.30 0.95 -14.96
N SER A 194 -2.88 -0.12 -14.39
CA SER A 194 -3.91 -0.90 -15.08
C SER A 194 -5.22 -0.13 -15.30
N LEU A 195 -5.60 0.74 -14.35
CA LEU A 195 -6.77 1.63 -14.48
C LEU A 195 -6.52 2.71 -15.55
N GLU A 196 -5.32 3.26 -15.58
CA GLU A 196 -4.92 4.26 -16.58
C GLU A 196 -4.89 3.66 -17.99
N ALA A 197 -4.33 2.47 -18.15
CA ALA A 197 -4.35 1.74 -19.41
C ALA A 197 -5.79 1.44 -19.88
N ALA A 198 -6.68 1.08 -18.96
CA ALA A 198 -8.09 0.84 -19.26
C ALA A 198 -8.81 2.14 -19.67
N LYS A 199 -8.52 3.28 -19.01
CA LYS A 199 -9.03 4.61 -19.36
C LYS A 199 -8.63 4.97 -20.81
N ILE A 200 -7.36 4.85 -21.13
CA ILE A 200 -6.83 5.14 -22.47
C ILE A 200 -7.49 4.23 -23.53
N THR A 201 -7.60 2.94 -23.23
CA THR A 201 -8.25 1.97 -24.12
C THR A 201 -9.71 2.33 -24.38
N PHE A 202 -10.46 2.69 -23.33
CA PHE A 202 -11.85 3.12 -23.45
C PHE A 202 -11.99 4.35 -24.35
N LEU A 203 -11.19 5.40 -24.12
CA LEU A 203 -11.21 6.63 -24.91
C LEU A 203 -10.91 6.38 -26.39
N ASN A 204 -9.94 5.53 -26.68
CA ASN A 204 -9.58 5.18 -28.06
C ASN A 204 -10.70 4.38 -28.76
N LEU A 205 -11.36 3.47 -28.05
CA LEU A 205 -12.49 2.72 -28.59
C LEU A 205 -13.69 3.62 -28.88
N VAL A 206 -14.05 4.52 -27.96
CA VAL A 206 -15.14 5.51 -28.17
C VAL A 206 -14.84 6.39 -29.39
N GLN A 207 -13.62 6.88 -29.52
CA GLN A 207 -13.23 7.72 -30.66
C GLN A 207 -13.32 6.97 -31.99
N ARG A 208 -12.84 5.73 -32.04
CA ARG A 208 -12.89 4.87 -33.23
C ARG A 208 -14.33 4.60 -33.67
N LEU A 209 -15.16 4.17 -32.74
CA LEU A 209 -16.58 3.87 -33.05
C LEU A 209 -17.37 5.12 -33.47
N SER A 210 -17.07 6.29 -32.93
CA SER A 210 -17.67 7.56 -33.35
C SER A 210 -17.24 7.94 -34.76
N GLY A 211 -15.96 7.74 -35.11
CA GLY A 211 -15.44 7.97 -36.46
C GLY A 211 -16.06 7.04 -37.51
N ASP A 212 -16.19 5.74 -37.19
CA ASP A 212 -16.81 4.76 -38.08
C ASP A 212 -18.29 5.06 -38.36
N GLN A 213 -19.01 5.58 -37.33
CA GLN A 213 -20.41 6.00 -37.50
C GLN A 213 -20.57 7.22 -38.40
N LEU A 214 -19.65 8.19 -38.33
CA LEU A 214 -19.66 9.35 -39.21
C LEU A 214 -19.37 8.97 -40.66
N ALA A 215 -18.34 8.16 -40.90
CA ALA A 215 -18.00 7.64 -42.20
C ALA A 215 -19.13 6.82 -42.86
N ALA A 216 -19.80 5.96 -42.08
CA ALA A 216 -20.95 5.18 -42.56
C ALA A 216 -22.19 6.05 -42.85
N LYS A 217 -22.34 7.21 -42.20
CA LYS A 217 -23.43 8.16 -42.46
C LYS A 217 -23.18 8.98 -43.71
N GLU A 218 -21.94 9.36 -43.99
CA GLU A 218 -21.55 10.04 -45.23
C GLU A 218 -21.77 9.16 -46.45
N GLN A 219 -21.41 7.88 -46.41
CA GLN A 219 -21.64 6.91 -47.48
C GLN A 219 -23.13 6.60 -47.78
N ARG A 220 -24.05 6.89 -46.85
CA ARG A 220 -25.49 6.72 -47.05
C ARG A 220 -26.17 7.94 -47.63
N VAL A 221 -25.51 9.06 -47.69
CA VAL A 221 -26.03 10.37 -48.17
C VAL A 221 -25.49 10.69 -49.57
N SER A 222 -24.41 10.04 -49.96
CA SER A 222 -23.89 10.08 -51.35
C SER A 222 -24.53 8.99 -52.22
#